data_ffbdb933a1cae3d8ff7799f564d0ab44
#
_entry.id   ffbdb933a1cae3d8ff7799f564d0ab44
#
_cell.length_a   1.000
_cell.length_b   1.000
_cell.length_c   1.000
_cell.angle_alpha   90.00
_cell.angle_beta   90.00
_cell.angle_gamma   90.00
#
_symmetry.space_group_name_H-M   'P 1'
#
loop_
_entity.id
_entity.type
_entity.pdbx_description
1 polymer ?
#
loop_
_entity_poly.entity_id
_entity_poly.type
_entity_poly.pdbx_seq_one_letter_code
_entity_poly.pdbx_strand_id
1 'polypeptide(L)'
;MNIAENLQQVQSELPDGVRLVAVSKFHPNEAIEEAYRTGQRIFGESKVQEMTAKYESLPKDIEWHFIGHLQTNKIKFIVPYVALIHGIDSYKLLVEVNKQAAKAGKVVNCLLQLHIAEEETKFGFSFGECREMLAAGEWKTLSNIQLCGLLSLIHISEPTRLALIS
;
A
#
# COMPACT_ATOMS: atom_id res chain seq x y z
N MET A 1 14.98 12.92 19.49
CA MET A 1 14.98 11.47 19.13
C MET A 1 15.32 11.33 17.66
N ASN A 2 16.17 10.40 17.33
CA ASN A 2 16.50 10.09 15.95
C ASN A 2 15.51 9.05 15.38
N ILE A 3 15.59 8.82 14.08
CA ILE A 3 14.68 7.89 13.37
C ILE A 3 14.77 6.48 13.95
N ALA A 4 15.98 6.02 14.26
CA ALA A 4 16.21 4.68 14.79
C ALA A 4 15.51 4.47 16.14
N GLU A 5 15.66 5.41 17.06
CA GLU A 5 15.02 5.34 18.38
C GLU A 5 13.49 5.37 18.28
N ASN A 6 12.96 6.26 17.43
CA ASN A 6 11.52 6.35 17.19
C ASN A 6 10.95 5.06 16.62
N LEU A 7 11.64 4.45 15.65
CA LEU A 7 11.22 3.18 15.07
C LEU A 7 11.23 2.06 16.09
N GLN A 8 12.29 1.95 16.90
CA GLN A 8 12.37 0.92 17.93
C GLN A 8 11.24 1.07 18.95
N GLN A 9 10.94 2.30 19.35
CA GLN A 9 9.82 2.55 20.26
C GLN A 9 8.50 2.10 19.66
N VAL A 10 8.18 2.53 18.45
CA VAL A 10 6.92 2.14 17.77
C VAL A 10 6.84 0.61 17.61
N GLN A 11 7.93 -0.02 17.17
CA GLN A 11 7.95 -1.47 16.98
C GLN A 11 7.73 -2.23 18.30
N SER A 12 8.26 -1.73 19.41
CA SER A 12 8.08 -2.35 20.73
C SER A 12 6.63 -2.28 21.24
N GLU A 13 5.86 -1.34 20.75
CA GLU A 13 4.45 -1.14 21.13
C GLU A 13 3.49 -1.96 20.27
N LEU A 14 3.97 -2.51 19.16
CA LEU A 14 3.11 -3.28 18.26
C LEU A 14 2.85 -4.69 18.78
N PRO A 15 1.61 -5.18 18.68
CA PRO A 15 1.30 -6.57 19.00
C PRO A 15 2.01 -7.55 18.05
N ASP A 16 2.19 -8.78 18.49
CA ASP A 16 2.73 -9.84 17.66
C ASP A 16 1.88 -10.03 16.39
N GLY A 17 2.55 -10.26 15.27
CA GLY A 17 1.89 -10.45 13.98
C GLY A 17 1.51 -9.16 13.24
N VAL A 18 1.70 -8.01 13.86
CA VAL A 18 1.48 -6.71 13.21
C VAL A 18 2.77 -6.24 12.55
N ARG A 19 2.68 -5.90 11.27
CA ARG A 19 3.82 -5.38 10.50
C ARG A 19 3.71 -3.86 10.37
N LEU A 20 4.80 -3.17 10.61
CA LEU A 20 4.88 -1.71 10.48
C LEU A 20 5.24 -1.34 9.04
N VAL A 21 4.44 -0.46 8.44
CA VAL A 21 4.81 0.24 7.22
C VAL A 21 5.34 1.62 7.60
N ALA A 22 6.62 1.85 7.40
CA ALA A 22 7.21 3.16 7.63
C ALA A 22 6.86 4.10 6.47
N VAL A 23 6.06 5.11 6.74
CA VAL A 23 5.67 6.09 5.72
C VAL A 23 6.86 7.00 5.43
N SER A 24 7.38 6.91 4.21
CA SER A 24 8.62 7.59 3.78
C SER A 24 8.40 8.69 2.74
N LYS A 25 7.15 8.96 2.38
CA LYS A 25 6.82 10.03 1.44
C LYS A 25 7.40 11.37 1.91
N PHE A 26 7.95 12.13 0.97
CA PHE A 26 8.61 13.42 1.23
C PHE A 26 9.90 13.36 2.05
N HIS A 27 10.34 12.19 2.47
CA HIS A 27 11.60 12.02 3.17
C HIS A 27 12.75 11.71 2.20
N PRO A 28 13.96 12.20 2.44
CA PRO A 28 15.10 11.91 1.59
C PRO A 28 15.61 10.48 1.79
N ASN A 29 16.43 10.01 0.85
CA ASN A 29 16.97 8.65 0.89
C ASN A 29 17.77 8.38 2.17
N GLU A 30 18.49 9.36 2.69
CA GLU A 30 19.28 9.23 3.92
C GLU A 30 18.43 8.85 5.12
N ALA A 31 17.21 9.40 5.22
CA ALA A 31 16.26 9.06 6.28
C ALA A 31 15.78 7.61 6.16
N ILE A 32 15.54 7.15 4.92
CA ILE A 32 15.14 5.77 4.65
C ILE A 32 16.29 4.81 4.97
N GLU A 33 17.52 5.16 4.60
CA GLU A 33 18.70 4.36 4.91
C GLU A 33 18.93 4.24 6.42
N GLU A 34 18.70 5.31 7.17
CA GLU A 34 18.78 5.25 8.63
C GLU A 34 17.76 4.26 9.21
N ALA A 35 16.52 4.35 8.77
CA ALA A 35 15.47 3.38 9.13
C ALA A 35 15.84 1.95 8.70
N TYR A 36 16.35 1.79 7.49
CA TYR A 36 16.76 0.50 6.95
C TYR A 36 17.84 -0.17 7.81
N ARG A 37 18.81 0.60 8.31
CA ARG A 37 19.88 0.08 9.19
C ARG A 37 19.35 -0.47 10.51
N THR A 38 18.16 -0.09 10.94
CA THR A 38 17.51 -0.65 12.14
C THR A 38 16.83 -2.00 11.89
N GLY A 39 16.77 -2.44 10.64
CA GLY A 39 16.06 -3.64 10.25
C GLY A 39 14.71 -3.39 9.58
N GLN A 40 14.25 -2.13 9.47
CA GLN A 40 13.01 -1.81 8.77
C GLN A 40 13.15 -2.11 7.27
N ARG A 41 12.19 -2.86 6.72
CA ARG A 41 12.21 -3.27 5.31
C ARG A 41 10.98 -2.80 4.53
N ILE A 42 9.90 -2.42 5.20
CA ILE A 42 8.64 -2.03 4.59
C ILE A 42 8.50 -0.52 4.64
N PHE A 43 8.41 0.10 3.47
CA PHE A 43 8.26 1.56 3.35
C PHE A 43 7.07 1.90 2.48
N GLY A 44 6.37 2.97 2.82
CA GLY A 44 5.17 3.42 2.12
C GLY A 44 5.36 4.75 1.41
N GLU A 45 5.02 4.78 0.12
CA GLU A 45 5.07 5.95 -0.73
C GLU A 45 3.72 6.24 -1.36
N SER A 46 3.45 7.52 -1.63
CA SER A 46 2.16 7.98 -2.17
C SER A 46 2.23 8.46 -3.61
N LYS A 47 3.43 8.62 -4.15
CA LYS A 47 3.65 9.09 -5.54
C LYS A 47 4.50 8.09 -6.30
N VAL A 48 4.04 7.72 -7.49
CA VAL A 48 4.72 6.71 -8.31
C VAL A 48 6.14 7.15 -8.67
N GLN A 49 6.34 8.39 -9.08
CA GLN A 49 7.65 8.89 -9.46
C GLN A 49 8.65 8.87 -8.29
N GLU A 50 8.18 9.29 -7.11
CA GLU A 50 9.01 9.28 -5.90
C GLU A 50 9.39 7.85 -5.50
N MET A 51 8.42 6.93 -5.50
CA MET A 51 8.67 5.52 -5.17
C MET A 51 9.64 4.87 -6.17
N THR A 52 9.46 5.11 -7.45
CA THR A 52 10.33 4.54 -8.49
C THR A 52 11.77 5.04 -8.35
N ALA A 53 11.96 6.35 -8.13
CA ALA A 53 13.29 6.92 -7.94
C ALA A 53 13.99 6.33 -6.70
N LYS A 54 13.26 6.15 -5.61
CA LYS A 54 13.76 5.52 -4.40
C LYS A 54 14.08 4.04 -4.60
N TYR A 55 13.23 3.33 -5.30
CA TYR A 55 13.48 1.92 -5.66
C TYR A 55 14.79 1.77 -6.44
N GLU A 56 15.05 2.66 -7.40
CA GLU A 56 16.24 2.61 -8.22
C GLU A 56 17.53 2.87 -7.43
N SER A 57 17.48 3.73 -6.41
CA SER A 57 18.66 4.19 -5.68
C SER A 57 18.89 3.52 -4.32
N LEU A 58 17.92 2.82 -3.79
CA LEU A 58 17.98 2.20 -2.46
C LEU A 58 18.10 0.67 -2.56
N PRO A 59 18.42 -0.03 -1.45
CA PRO A 59 18.56 -1.49 -1.45
C PRO A 59 17.34 -2.23 -2.01
N LYS A 60 17.59 -3.31 -2.75
CA LYS A 60 16.56 -4.05 -3.49
C LYS A 60 15.73 -5.01 -2.62
N ASP A 61 16.10 -5.22 -1.38
CA ASP A 61 15.33 -5.99 -0.41
C ASP A 61 14.29 -5.17 0.37
N ILE A 62 14.15 -3.88 0.04
CA ILE A 62 13.06 -3.07 0.55
C ILE A 62 11.74 -3.52 -0.07
N GLU A 63 10.74 -3.74 0.77
CA GLU A 63 9.36 -3.99 0.35
C GLU A 63 8.63 -2.65 0.20
N TRP A 64 8.38 -2.25 -1.03
CA TRP A 64 7.69 -0.99 -1.32
C TRP A 64 6.18 -1.18 -1.32
N HIS A 65 5.49 -0.43 -0.47
CA HIS A 65 4.04 -0.36 -0.43
C HIS A 65 3.57 0.94 -1.04
N PHE A 66 2.69 0.86 -2.02
CA PHE A 66 2.05 2.06 -2.58
C PHE A 66 0.81 2.38 -1.77
N ILE A 67 0.83 3.50 -1.04
CA ILE A 67 -0.22 3.89 -0.10
C ILE A 67 -1.03 5.09 -0.56
N GLY A 68 -0.74 5.62 -1.75
CA GLY A 68 -1.45 6.76 -2.33
C GLY A 68 -2.58 6.35 -3.26
N HIS A 69 -3.22 7.36 -3.85
CA HIS A 69 -4.18 7.15 -4.92
C HIS A 69 -3.44 6.78 -6.22
N LEU A 70 -3.78 5.65 -6.80
CA LEU A 70 -3.08 5.13 -7.98
C LEU A 70 -3.84 5.49 -9.26
N GLN A 71 -3.18 6.27 -10.11
CA GLN A 71 -3.69 6.58 -11.45
C GLN A 71 -3.42 5.43 -12.40
N THR A 72 -4.37 5.10 -13.28
CA THR A 72 -4.28 3.97 -14.19
C THR A 72 -3.07 4.03 -15.12
N ASN A 73 -2.72 5.23 -15.60
CA ASN A 73 -1.56 5.42 -16.48
C ASN A 73 -0.20 5.28 -15.77
N LYS A 74 -0.19 5.16 -14.45
CA LYS A 74 1.03 5.02 -13.63
C LYS A 74 1.29 3.59 -13.16
N ILE A 75 0.30 2.72 -13.24
CA ILE A 75 0.37 1.34 -12.74
C ILE A 75 1.59 0.59 -13.31
N LYS A 76 1.82 0.71 -14.61
CA LYS A 76 2.90 0.02 -15.33
C LYS A 76 4.30 0.29 -14.74
N PHE A 77 4.48 1.43 -14.08
CA PHE A 77 5.79 1.80 -13.53
C PHE A 77 6.10 1.10 -12.20
N ILE A 78 5.09 0.65 -11.47
CA ILE A 78 5.28 0.07 -10.14
C ILE A 78 5.08 -1.44 -10.08
N VAL A 79 4.28 -2.03 -10.98
CA VAL A 79 4.01 -3.47 -10.96
C VAL A 79 5.26 -4.37 -11.02
N PRO A 80 6.39 -3.95 -11.64
CA PRO A 80 7.58 -4.78 -11.63
C PRO A 80 8.21 -5.03 -10.26
N TYR A 81 7.98 -4.15 -9.28
CA TYR A 81 8.67 -4.24 -7.98
C TYR A 81 7.78 -4.00 -6.75
N VAL A 82 6.58 -3.44 -6.91
CA VAL A 82 5.72 -3.13 -5.75
C VAL A 82 5.36 -4.39 -4.98
N ALA A 83 5.49 -4.34 -3.65
CA ALA A 83 5.16 -5.46 -2.78
C ALA A 83 3.66 -5.51 -2.43
N LEU A 84 3.02 -4.35 -2.29
CA LEU A 84 1.60 -4.27 -1.96
C LEU A 84 1.03 -2.91 -2.41
N ILE A 85 -0.12 -2.95 -3.06
CA ILE A 85 -0.90 -1.75 -3.40
C ILE A 85 -2.06 -1.67 -2.42
N HIS A 86 -2.12 -0.58 -1.64
CA HIS A 86 -3.11 -0.40 -0.59
C HIS A 86 -4.45 0.17 -1.07
N GLY A 87 -4.41 1.01 -2.10
CA GLY A 87 -5.54 1.85 -2.45
C GLY A 87 -6.35 1.37 -3.66
N ILE A 88 -6.74 0.10 -3.70
CA ILE A 88 -7.65 -0.38 -4.74
C ILE A 88 -9.08 0.04 -4.38
N ASP A 89 -9.57 1.06 -5.05
CA ASP A 89 -10.85 1.72 -4.76
C ASP A 89 -11.97 1.38 -5.74
N SER A 90 -11.70 0.56 -6.76
CA SER A 90 -12.68 0.12 -7.74
C SER A 90 -12.27 -1.20 -8.40
N TYR A 91 -13.25 -1.92 -8.90
CA TYR A 91 -12.99 -3.13 -9.69
C TYR A 91 -12.23 -2.82 -10.98
N LYS A 92 -12.54 -1.69 -11.60
CA LYS A 92 -11.85 -1.22 -12.80
C LYS A 92 -10.34 -1.04 -12.55
N LEU A 93 -9.97 -0.45 -11.42
CA LEU A 93 -8.55 -0.31 -11.04
C LEU A 93 -7.90 -1.67 -10.82
N LEU A 94 -8.59 -2.60 -10.15
CA LEU A 94 -8.10 -3.95 -9.92
C LEU A 94 -7.82 -4.69 -11.24
N VAL A 95 -8.72 -4.59 -12.20
CA VAL A 95 -8.57 -5.18 -13.54
C VAL A 95 -7.36 -4.60 -14.27
N GLU A 96 -7.16 -3.30 -14.17
CA GLU A 96 -6.01 -2.64 -14.81
C GLU A 96 -4.68 -3.03 -14.15
N VAL A 97 -4.65 -3.17 -12.83
CA VAL A 97 -3.47 -3.69 -12.13
C VAL A 97 -3.16 -5.11 -12.61
N ASN A 98 -4.17 -5.97 -12.70
CA ASN A 98 -4.00 -7.32 -13.21
C ASN A 98 -3.43 -7.35 -14.63
N LYS A 99 -3.94 -6.50 -15.51
CA LYS A 99 -3.49 -6.40 -16.89
C LYS A 99 -2.00 -5.99 -16.98
N GLN A 100 -1.60 -4.96 -16.23
CA GLN A 100 -0.21 -4.49 -16.24
C GLN A 100 0.72 -5.50 -15.56
N ALA A 101 0.27 -6.13 -14.48
CA ALA A 101 1.01 -7.19 -13.80
C ALA A 101 1.26 -8.40 -14.73
N ALA A 102 0.25 -8.80 -15.52
CA ALA A 102 0.38 -9.86 -16.51
C ALA A 102 1.44 -9.52 -17.56
N LYS A 103 1.46 -8.30 -18.06
CA LYS A 103 2.47 -7.82 -19.00
C LYS A 103 3.88 -7.86 -18.41
N ALA A 104 4.02 -7.62 -17.12
CA ALA A 104 5.30 -7.66 -16.40
C ALA A 104 5.69 -9.06 -15.92
N GLY A 105 4.83 -10.05 -16.10
CA GLY A 105 5.05 -11.42 -15.61
C GLY A 105 5.04 -11.51 -14.09
N LYS A 106 4.25 -10.69 -13.40
CA LYS A 106 4.17 -10.60 -11.94
C LYS A 106 2.78 -10.93 -11.42
N VAL A 107 2.72 -11.29 -10.14
CA VAL A 107 1.49 -11.33 -9.36
C VAL A 107 1.59 -10.24 -8.30
N VAL A 108 0.66 -9.29 -8.32
CA VAL A 108 0.69 -8.11 -7.45
C VAL A 108 -0.31 -8.27 -6.31
N ASN A 109 0.17 -8.10 -5.10
CA ASN A 109 -0.67 -8.11 -3.90
C ASN A 109 -1.42 -6.78 -3.77
N CYS A 110 -2.70 -6.85 -3.45
CA CYS A 110 -3.59 -5.70 -3.36
C CYS A 110 -4.45 -5.75 -2.10
N LEU A 111 -4.74 -4.58 -1.53
CA LEU A 111 -5.78 -4.39 -0.54
C LEU A 111 -6.94 -3.62 -1.17
N LEU A 112 -8.17 -3.99 -0.81
CA LEU A 112 -9.34 -3.22 -1.21
C LEU A 112 -9.55 -2.10 -0.21
N GLN A 113 -9.63 -0.88 -0.70
CA GLN A 113 -9.86 0.29 0.13
C GLN A 113 -11.35 0.52 0.33
N LEU A 114 -11.77 0.53 1.59
CA LEU A 114 -13.14 0.84 1.99
C LEU A 114 -13.23 2.26 2.54
N HIS A 115 -14.30 2.95 2.22
CA HIS A 115 -14.64 4.18 2.92
C HIS A 115 -15.77 3.90 3.91
N ILE A 116 -15.54 4.24 5.17
CA ILE A 116 -16.47 3.94 6.27
C ILE A 116 -17.21 5.20 6.73
N ALA A 117 -16.65 6.37 6.45
CA ALA A 117 -17.17 7.62 6.96
C ALA A 117 -18.12 8.31 5.98
N GLU A 118 -19.09 9.04 6.52
CA GLU A 118 -20.04 9.87 5.79
C GLU A 118 -19.41 11.10 5.14
N GLU A 119 -18.09 11.17 5.07
CA GLU A 119 -17.35 12.29 4.51
C GLU A 119 -17.36 12.30 2.98
N GLU A 120 -17.36 13.50 2.42
CA GLU A 120 -17.56 13.75 0.99
C GLU A 120 -16.33 13.50 0.09
N THR A 121 -15.15 13.25 0.64
CA THR A 121 -13.92 12.98 -0.12
C THR A 121 -13.65 11.48 -0.22
N LYS A 122 -14.02 10.89 -1.36
CA LYS A 122 -14.31 9.47 -1.31
C LYS A 122 -13.63 8.66 -2.37
N PHE A 123 -12.49 8.17 -1.99
CA PHE A 123 -11.91 7.03 -2.66
C PHE A 123 -12.21 5.79 -1.82
N GLY A 124 -12.73 4.77 -2.44
CA GLY A 124 -12.96 3.51 -1.77
C GLY A 124 -14.29 2.89 -2.13
N PHE A 125 -14.37 1.59 -1.93
CA PHE A 125 -15.63 0.86 -2.00
C PHE A 125 -16.51 1.17 -0.78
N SER A 126 -17.81 1.27 -0.98
CA SER A 126 -18.73 1.09 0.14
C SER A 126 -18.73 -0.39 0.58
N PHE A 127 -19.24 -0.69 1.77
CA PHE A 127 -19.37 -2.08 2.20
C PHE A 127 -20.23 -2.90 1.23
N GLY A 128 -21.32 -2.32 0.71
CA GLY A 128 -22.20 -2.99 -0.24
C GLY A 128 -21.51 -3.30 -1.55
N GLU A 129 -20.81 -2.33 -2.14
CA GLU A 129 -20.06 -2.49 -3.38
C GLU A 129 -18.96 -3.55 -3.25
N CYS A 130 -18.22 -3.52 -2.14
CA CYS A 130 -17.17 -4.51 -1.88
C CYS A 130 -17.75 -5.90 -1.74
N ARG A 131 -18.83 -6.05 -1.00
CA ARG A 131 -19.52 -7.33 -0.80
C ARG A 131 -20.05 -7.89 -2.13
N GLU A 132 -20.68 -7.06 -2.95
CA GLU A 132 -21.17 -7.43 -4.27
C GLU A 132 -20.05 -7.89 -5.18
N MET A 133 -18.95 -7.15 -5.23
CA MET A 133 -17.80 -7.51 -6.06
C MET A 133 -17.21 -8.86 -5.63
N LEU A 134 -17.06 -9.08 -4.33
CA LEU A 134 -16.50 -10.33 -3.81
C LEU A 134 -17.45 -11.51 -4.06
N ALA A 135 -18.76 -11.30 -3.90
CA ALA A 135 -19.78 -12.33 -4.13
C ALA A 135 -19.92 -12.70 -5.59
N ALA A 136 -19.80 -11.73 -6.51
CA ALA A 136 -19.86 -11.98 -7.96
C ALA A 136 -18.76 -12.93 -8.44
N GLY A 137 -17.60 -12.91 -7.78
CA GLY A 137 -16.51 -13.85 -8.02
C GLY A 137 -15.72 -13.63 -9.31
N GLU A 138 -16.03 -12.61 -10.10
CA GLU A 138 -15.30 -12.29 -11.33
C GLU A 138 -13.82 -11.98 -11.07
N TRP A 139 -13.50 -11.38 -9.91
CA TRP A 139 -12.14 -11.10 -9.50
C TRP A 139 -11.26 -12.35 -9.42
N LYS A 140 -11.84 -13.53 -9.22
CA LYS A 140 -11.11 -14.81 -9.15
C LYS A 140 -10.49 -15.20 -10.49
N THR A 141 -10.97 -14.62 -11.59
CA THR A 141 -10.39 -14.84 -12.92
C THR A 141 -9.13 -14.00 -13.16
N LEU A 142 -8.86 -13.04 -12.29
CA LEU A 142 -7.70 -12.17 -12.37
C LEU A 142 -6.47 -12.88 -11.77
N SER A 143 -5.70 -13.54 -12.63
CA SER A 143 -4.61 -14.43 -12.21
C SER A 143 -3.32 -13.72 -11.81
N ASN A 144 -3.19 -12.44 -12.09
CA ASN A 144 -1.99 -11.66 -11.82
C ASN A 144 -2.16 -10.63 -10.70
N ILE A 145 -3.21 -10.78 -9.90
CA ILE A 145 -3.38 -10.07 -8.63
C ILE A 145 -3.71 -11.06 -7.53
N GLN A 146 -3.42 -10.66 -6.31
CA GLN A 146 -3.83 -11.39 -5.11
C GLN A 146 -4.46 -10.41 -4.14
N LEU A 147 -5.70 -10.67 -3.74
CA LEU A 147 -6.37 -9.88 -2.72
C LEU A 147 -5.89 -10.35 -1.34
N CYS A 148 -5.23 -9.48 -0.61
CA CYS A 148 -4.62 -9.80 0.69
C CYS A 148 -5.44 -9.32 1.88
N GLY A 149 -6.37 -8.39 1.68
CA GLY A 149 -7.17 -7.85 2.77
C GLY A 149 -7.83 -6.52 2.40
N LEU A 150 -8.22 -5.81 3.44
CA LEU A 150 -8.95 -4.56 3.36
C LEU A 150 -8.15 -3.43 4.00
N LEU A 151 -8.27 -2.24 3.46
CA LEU A 151 -7.77 -1.00 4.04
C LEU A 151 -8.96 -0.14 4.42
N SER A 152 -8.98 0.35 5.65
CA SER A 152 -9.90 1.41 6.03
C SER A 152 -9.14 2.56 6.67
N LEU A 153 -9.57 3.78 6.37
CA LEU A 153 -9.04 4.99 6.98
C LEU A 153 -9.97 5.41 8.11
N ILE A 154 -9.44 5.44 9.33
CA ILE A 154 -10.19 5.89 10.49
C ILE A 154 -9.72 7.30 10.83
N HIS A 155 -10.61 8.29 10.73
CA HIS A 155 -10.37 9.62 11.27
C HIS A 155 -10.61 9.57 12.78
N ILE A 156 -9.53 9.42 13.53
CA ILE A 156 -9.54 9.73 14.94
C ILE A 156 -9.16 11.21 15.04
N SER A 157 -9.78 11.95 15.94
CA SER A 157 -9.70 13.42 16.07
C SER A 157 -8.29 14.01 16.28
N GLU A 158 -7.26 13.39 15.84
CA GLU A 158 -5.83 13.74 15.70
C GLU A 158 -4.94 12.57 16.08
N PRO A 159 -3.93 12.28 15.32
CA PRO A 159 -3.70 12.41 13.88
C PRO A 159 -4.31 11.23 13.12
N THR A 160 -4.41 11.36 11.80
CA THR A 160 -4.88 10.28 10.95
C THR A 160 -3.98 9.06 11.10
N ARG A 161 -4.48 7.98 11.65
CA ARG A 161 -3.76 6.71 11.73
C ARG A 161 -4.26 5.77 10.65
N LEU A 162 -3.34 5.24 9.87
CA LEU A 162 -3.60 4.10 8.99
C LEU A 162 -3.73 2.85 9.85
N ALA A 163 -4.91 2.26 9.86
CA ALA A 163 -5.11 0.94 10.44
C ALA A 163 -5.07 -0.08 9.30
N LEU A 164 -4.04 -0.91 9.27
CA LEU A 164 -3.96 -2.07 8.40
C LEU A 164 -4.70 -3.21 9.08
N ILE A 165 -5.78 -3.68 8.46
CA ILE A 165 -6.48 -4.89 8.87
C ILE A 165 -5.96 -6.01 7.96
N SER A 166 -5.13 -6.84 8.49
CA SER A 166 -4.68 -8.07 7.82
C SER A 166 -5.71 -9.17 7.97
#